data_b0b07ba1f07809db0d7b43067e33483e
#
_entry.id   b0b07ba1f07809db0d7b43067e33483e
#
_cell.length_a   1.000
_cell.length_b   1.000
_cell.length_c   1.000
_cell.angle_alpha   90.00
_cell.angle_beta   90.00
_cell.angle_gamma   90.00
#
_symmetry.space_group_name_H-M   'P 1'
#
loop_
_entity.id
_entity.type
_entity.pdbx_description
1 polymer ?
#
loop_
_entity_poly.entity_id
_entity_poly.type
_entity_poly.pdbx_seq_one_letter_code
_entity_poly.pdbx_strand_id
1 'polypeptide(L)'
;MKTFIAAPFGNYIKTSNTISVTGSWTVEKRKGRIKQIVKTLRYTKRGWINKIGLRNPGFGYGIKNHKKDEVFSIAGIEKDDWKIFSESIPNDTNLEINMSCPNIESHFTTGIEDFSFDTRQWYIGKISPLTTFDELEKYISEFNFKQIHACNTLPIDRGGL
;
A
#
# COMPACT_ATOMS: atom_id res chain seq x y z
N MET A 1 -10.81 15.85 -12.73
CA MET A 1 -9.70 15.34 -11.89
C MET A 1 -10.29 14.46 -10.81
N LYS A 2 -9.69 13.30 -10.50
CA LYS A 2 -10.10 12.42 -9.39
C LYS A 2 -9.16 12.64 -8.22
N THR A 3 -9.71 12.72 -7.01
CA THR A 3 -8.96 12.86 -5.76
C THR A 3 -8.97 11.55 -5.01
N PHE A 4 -7.82 11.10 -4.51
CA PHE A 4 -7.69 9.88 -3.74
C PHE A 4 -7.41 10.20 -2.27
N ILE A 5 -8.02 9.43 -1.37
CA ILE A 5 -7.66 9.43 0.05
C ILE A 5 -6.79 8.19 0.29
N ALA A 6 -5.50 8.42 0.47
CA ALA A 6 -4.51 7.35 0.59
C ALA A 6 -4.72 6.45 1.83
N ALA A 7 -4.30 5.19 1.73
CA ALA A 7 -4.20 4.31 2.87
C ALA A 7 -3.18 4.85 3.91
N PRO A 8 -3.44 4.74 5.23
CA PRO A 8 -4.59 4.07 5.85
C PRO A 8 -5.82 4.96 6.07
N PHE A 9 -5.75 6.25 5.69
CA PHE A 9 -6.85 7.21 5.97
C PHE A 9 -8.12 6.87 5.19
N GLY A 10 -8.00 6.33 3.97
CA GLY A 10 -9.13 5.85 3.19
C GLY A 10 -9.97 4.75 3.86
N ASN A 11 -9.47 4.11 4.94
CA ASN A 11 -10.27 3.19 5.74
C ASN A 11 -11.35 3.92 6.58
N TYR A 12 -11.16 5.21 6.86
CA TYR A 12 -11.99 5.97 7.82
C TYR A 12 -12.69 7.18 7.22
N ILE A 13 -12.01 7.84 6.27
CA ILE A 13 -12.50 9.07 5.65
C ILE A 13 -13.16 8.72 4.32
N LYS A 14 -14.45 9.03 4.19
CA LYS A 14 -15.25 8.81 2.98
C LYS A 14 -15.95 10.13 2.63
N THR A 15 -15.67 10.65 1.45
CA THR A 15 -16.30 11.89 0.95
C THR A 15 -16.83 11.67 -0.48
N SER A 16 -17.90 12.37 -0.85
CA SER A 16 -18.64 12.13 -2.09
C SER A 16 -17.83 12.28 -3.39
N ASN A 17 -16.74 13.04 -3.36
CA ASN A 17 -15.95 13.36 -4.54
C ASN A 17 -14.54 12.72 -4.54
N THR A 18 -14.33 11.75 -3.66
CA THR A 18 -13.01 11.09 -3.52
C THR A 18 -13.09 9.59 -3.66
N ILE A 19 -11.98 8.99 -4.09
CA ILE A 19 -11.78 7.55 -4.13
C ILE A 19 -10.96 7.16 -2.90
N SER A 20 -11.52 6.30 -2.07
CA SER A 20 -10.84 5.81 -0.87
C SER A 20 -9.91 4.67 -1.21
N VAL A 21 -8.64 4.77 -0.79
CA VAL A 21 -7.67 3.67 -0.84
C VAL A 21 -7.65 3.02 0.54
N THR A 22 -8.12 1.79 0.62
CA THR A 22 -8.22 1.02 1.88
C THR A 22 -7.02 0.10 2.07
N GLY A 23 -6.56 -0.10 3.27
CA GLY A 23 -5.39 -0.94 3.59
C GLY A 23 -4.22 -0.12 4.15
N SER A 24 -2.96 -0.38 3.83
CA SER A 24 -2.52 -1.52 3.02
C SER A 24 -2.68 -2.82 3.81
N TRP A 25 -3.24 -3.84 3.16
CA TRP A 25 -3.50 -5.14 3.76
C TRP A 25 -2.31 -6.08 3.52
N THR A 26 -1.95 -6.84 4.54
CA THR A 26 -0.98 -7.94 4.45
C THR A 26 -1.72 -9.27 4.46
N VAL A 27 -1.15 -10.33 3.93
CA VAL A 27 -1.77 -11.66 3.95
C VAL A 27 -2.14 -12.00 5.38
N GLU A 28 -1.15 -11.99 6.26
CA GLU A 28 -1.34 -12.29 7.66
C GLU A 28 -1.74 -11.06 8.49
N LYS A 29 -2.54 -11.29 9.53
CA LYS A 29 -2.90 -10.28 10.52
C LYS A 29 -1.68 -9.79 11.29
N ARG A 30 -1.44 -8.49 11.32
CA ARG A 30 -0.37 -7.84 12.09
C ARG A 30 -0.95 -7.05 13.28
N LYS A 31 -0.93 -7.68 14.46
CA LYS A 31 -1.53 -7.15 15.71
C LYS A 31 -0.76 -5.96 16.30
N GLY A 32 -1.38 -5.23 17.21
CA GLY A 32 -0.73 -4.22 18.07
C GLY A 32 -0.68 -2.82 17.47
N ARG A 33 -1.58 -2.48 16.54
CA ARG A 33 -1.64 -1.16 15.89
C ARG A 33 -1.72 -0.01 16.88
N ILE A 34 -2.67 -0.04 17.82
CA ILE A 34 -2.87 1.03 18.81
C ILE A 34 -1.63 1.17 19.70
N LYS A 35 -1.11 0.04 20.22
CA LYS A 35 0.12 0.03 21.02
C LYS A 35 1.29 0.66 20.27
N GLN A 36 1.43 0.34 18.97
CA GLN A 36 2.53 0.88 18.16
C GLN A 36 2.34 2.37 17.85
N ILE A 37 1.10 2.82 17.60
CA ILE A 37 0.78 4.25 17.45
C ILE A 37 1.20 5.01 18.71
N VAL A 38 0.71 4.61 19.87
CA VAL A 38 1.03 5.26 21.15
C VAL A 38 2.53 5.26 21.42
N LYS A 39 3.23 4.17 21.09
CA LYS A 39 4.66 4.03 21.32
C LYS A 39 5.52 4.87 20.37
N THR A 40 5.11 5.03 19.10
CA THR A 40 6.01 5.52 18.05
C THR A 40 5.57 6.79 17.32
N LEU A 41 4.29 7.18 17.42
CA LEU A 41 3.81 8.39 16.79
C LEU A 41 4.34 9.61 17.57
N ARG A 42 5.10 10.47 16.90
CA ARG A 42 5.69 11.69 17.48
C ARG A 42 5.57 12.83 16.49
N TYR A 43 5.30 14.02 17.02
CA TYR A 43 5.44 15.26 16.27
C TYR A 43 6.82 15.84 16.49
N THR A 44 7.46 16.26 15.43
CA THR A 44 8.81 16.86 15.44
C THR A 44 8.81 18.15 14.60
N LYS A 45 9.90 18.92 14.66
CA LYS A 45 10.07 20.08 13.77
C LYS A 45 10.00 19.73 12.27
N ARG A 46 10.23 18.46 11.91
CA ARG A 46 10.15 17.93 10.53
C ARG A 46 8.78 17.33 10.18
N GLY A 47 7.81 17.37 11.09
CA GLY A 47 6.48 16.79 10.93
C GLY A 47 6.26 15.54 11.76
N TRP A 48 5.25 14.76 11.39
CA TRP A 48 4.87 13.51 12.07
C TRP A 48 5.79 12.37 11.66
N ILE A 49 6.34 11.67 12.65
CA ILE A 49 7.10 10.43 12.47
C ILE A 49 6.40 9.26 13.17
N ASN A 50 6.52 8.06 12.61
CA ASN A 50 5.94 6.85 13.19
C ASN A 50 6.69 5.58 12.75
N LYS A 51 6.47 4.49 13.49
CA LYS A 51 6.92 3.12 13.17
C LYS A 51 5.75 2.15 13.29
N ILE A 52 4.60 2.48 12.71
CA ILE A 52 3.39 1.64 12.81
C ILE A 52 3.58 0.30 12.08
N GLY A 53 4.26 0.29 10.94
CA GLY A 53 4.72 -0.93 10.26
C GLY A 53 3.60 -1.82 9.76
N LEU A 54 2.73 -1.34 8.87
CA LEU A 54 1.66 -2.11 8.20
C LEU A 54 0.80 -2.96 9.15
N ARG A 55 0.57 -2.49 10.38
CA ARG A 55 -0.29 -3.23 11.33
C ARG A 55 -1.74 -3.11 10.95
N ASN A 56 -2.35 -4.24 10.58
CA ASN A 56 -3.71 -4.32 10.05
C ASN A 56 -4.36 -5.67 10.41
N PRO A 57 -5.70 -5.83 10.26
CA PRO A 57 -6.40 -7.07 10.54
C PRO A 57 -6.12 -8.24 9.61
N GLY A 58 -5.35 -8.02 8.53
CA GLY A 58 -5.07 -9.01 7.50
C GLY A 58 -6.01 -8.93 6.30
N PHE A 59 -5.60 -9.58 5.22
CA PHE A 59 -6.28 -9.60 3.93
C PHE A 59 -7.73 -10.09 4.03
N GLY A 60 -7.97 -11.20 4.73
CA GLY A 60 -9.32 -11.78 4.87
C GLY A 60 -10.35 -10.81 5.47
N TYR A 61 -9.92 -9.94 6.39
CA TYR A 61 -10.77 -8.86 6.88
C TYR A 61 -10.97 -7.77 5.83
N GLY A 62 -9.89 -7.39 5.14
CA GLY A 62 -9.91 -6.35 4.13
C GLY A 62 -10.88 -6.67 2.99
N ILE A 63 -10.74 -7.83 2.38
CA ILE A 63 -11.55 -8.23 1.22
C ILE A 63 -13.04 -8.40 1.58
N LYS A 64 -13.35 -8.91 2.76
CA LYS A 64 -14.71 -9.05 3.25
C LYS A 64 -15.44 -7.71 3.39
N ASN A 65 -14.71 -6.62 3.68
CA ASN A 65 -15.26 -5.29 3.92
C ASN A 65 -15.02 -4.33 2.74
N HIS A 66 -14.39 -4.79 1.66
CA HIS A 66 -14.09 -4.00 0.48
C HIS A 66 -15.36 -3.61 -0.27
N LYS A 67 -15.39 -2.38 -0.79
CA LYS A 67 -16.46 -1.89 -1.66
C LYS A 67 -15.93 -1.67 -3.07
N LYS A 68 -16.78 -1.92 -4.06
CA LYS A 68 -16.42 -1.88 -5.49
C LYS A 68 -15.89 -0.51 -5.97
N ASP A 69 -16.31 0.58 -5.33
CA ASP A 69 -15.92 1.96 -5.64
C ASP A 69 -14.62 2.41 -4.94
N GLU A 70 -14.02 1.54 -4.14
CA GLU A 70 -12.76 1.79 -3.44
C GLU A 70 -11.58 1.16 -4.19
N VAL A 71 -10.37 1.59 -3.83
CA VAL A 71 -9.12 0.94 -4.22
C VAL A 71 -8.61 0.11 -3.05
N PHE A 72 -8.29 -1.14 -3.31
CA PHE A 72 -7.80 -2.11 -2.34
C PHE A 72 -6.27 -2.11 -2.33
N SER A 73 -5.65 -1.55 -1.30
CA SER A 73 -4.18 -1.51 -1.19
C SER A 73 -3.65 -2.75 -0.50
N ILE A 74 -2.68 -3.42 -1.12
CA ILE A 74 -2.00 -4.61 -0.60
C ILE A 74 -0.51 -4.41 -0.50
N ALA A 75 0.13 -5.14 0.41
CA ALA A 75 1.57 -5.13 0.60
C ALA A 75 2.07 -6.54 0.92
N GLY A 76 2.90 -7.09 0.04
CA GLY A 76 3.61 -8.35 0.28
C GLY A 76 4.75 -8.14 1.28
N ILE A 77 4.91 -9.06 2.20
CA ILE A 77 5.96 -9.10 3.23
C ILE A 77 6.81 -10.34 3.06
N GLU A 78 6.15 -11.47 2.79
CA GLU A 78 6.79 -12.76 2.54
C GLU A 78 6.82 -13.05 1.03
N LYS A 79 7.71 -13.94 0.64
CA LYS A 79 7.94 -14.27 -0.78
C LYS A 79 6.68 -14.73 -1.51
N ASP A 80 5.84 -15.50 -0.83
CA ASP A 80 4.64 -16.12 -1.41
C ASP A 80 3.37 -15.26 -1.30
N ASP A 81 3.47 -14.08 -0.66
CA ASP A 81 2.30 -13.21 -0.42
C ASP A 81 1.61 -12.77 -1.72
N TRP A 82 2.41 -12.46 -2.76
CA TRP A 82 1.85 -12.02 -4.05
C TRP A 82 1.04 -13.12 -4.72
N LYS A 83 1.51 -14.36 -4.66
CA LYS A 83 0.77 -15.52 -5.17
C LYS A 83 -0.56 -15.70 -4.43
N ILE A 84 -0.56 -15.64 -3.10
CA ILE A 84 -1.78 -15.74 -2.29
C ILE A 84 -2.76 -14.64 -2.66
N PHE A 85 -2.30 -13.41 -2.83
CA PHE A 85 -3.15 -12.30 -3.25
C PHE A 85 -3.71 -12.50 -4.66
N SER A 86 -2.89 -12.93 -5.65
CA SER A 86 -3.33 -13.11 -7.04
C SER A 86 -4.39 -14.20 -7.17
N GLU A 87 -4.29 -15.27 -6.38
CA GLU A 87 -5.27 -16.35 -6.34
C GLU A 87 -6.58 -15.97 -5.62
N SER A 88 -6.55 -14.94 -4.77
CA SER A 88 -7.66 -14.60 -3.86
C SER A 88 -8.39 -13.32 -4.22
N ILE A 89 -7.78 -12.39 -4.95
CA ILE A 89 -8.38 -11.09 -5.29
C ILE A 89 -9.07 -11.17 -6.66
N PRO A 90 -10.38 -10.84 -6.75
CA PRO A 90 -11.08 -10.81 -8.04
C PRO A 90 -10.40 -9.89 -9.07
N ASN A 91 -10.39 -10.30 -10.34
CA ASN A 91 -9.69 -9.60 -11.41
C ASN A 91 -10.25 -8.21 -11.74
N ASP A 92 -11.46 -7.88 -11.31
CA ASP A 92 -12.10 -6.57 -11.47
C ASP A 92 -11.92 -5.64 -10.26
N THR A 93 -11.26 -6.11 -9.19
CA THR A 93 -10.99 -5.29 -8.00
C THR A 93 -9.99 -4.19 -8.33
N ASN A 94 -10.34 -2.93 -8.07
CA ASN A 94 -9.40 -1.81 -8.13
C ASN A 94 -8.28 -1.99 -7.11
N LEU A 95 -7.01 -1.92 -7.54
CA LEU A 95 -5.90 -2.37 -6.73
C LEU A 95 -4.78 -1.31 -6.64
N GLU A 96 -4.22 -1.16 -5.44
CA GLU A 96 -2.95 -0.47 -5.20
C GLU A 96 -1.92 -1.47 -4.68
N ILE A 97 -0.81 -1.62 -5.38
CA ILE A 97 0.36 -2.40 -4.96
C ILE A 97 1.29 -1.48 -4.17
N ASN A 98 1.41 -1.68 -2.88
CA ASN A 98 2.31 -0.90 -2.03
C ASN A 98 3.69 -1.54 -1.99
N MET A 99 4.56 -1.17 -2.95
CA MET A 99 5.89 -1.74 -3.11
C MET A 99 6.94 -1.15 -2.17
N SER A 100 6.64 -0.05 -1.49
CA SER A 100 7.67 0.77 -0.87
C SER A 100 7.37 1.13 0.58
N CYS A 101 6.91 0.18 1.38
CA CYS A 101 6.79 0.46 2.81
C CYS A 101 8.18 0.46 3.46
N PRO A 102 8.72 1.60 3.92
CA PRO A 102 10.06 1.69 4.51
C PRO A 102 10.20 0.92 5.83
N ASN A 103 9.10 0.36 6.32
CA ASN A 103 9.06 -0.45 7.53
C ASN A 103 9.15 -1.97 7.25
N ILE A 104 9.48 -2.36 6.02
CA ILE A 104 9.70 -3.75 5.59
C ILE A 104 11.15 -3.88 5.16
N GLU A 105 11.86 -4.85 5.70
CA GLU A 105 13.30 -5.06 5.44
C GLU A 105 13.57 -5.74 4.08
N SER A 106 12.55 -6.35 3.47
CA SER A 106 12.67 -7.03 2.18
C SER A 106 11.58 -6.59 1.21
N HIS A 107 11.96 -6.31 -0.02
CA HIS A 107 11.05 -5.98 -1.10
C HIS A 107 11.00 -7.16 -2.08
N PHE A 108 10.01 -8.02 -1.92
CA PHE A 108 9.72 -9.04 -2.91
C PHE A 108 8.79 -8.43 -3.96
N THR A 109 9.20 -8.47 -5.21
CA THR A 109 8.41 -7.95 -6.34
C THR A 109 7.95 -9.05 -7.30
N THR A 110 8.51 -10.24 -7.20
CA THR A 110 8.15 -11.39 -8.04
C THR A 110 6.69 -11.80 -7.81
N GLY A 111 5.90 -11.87 -8.85
CA GLY A 111 4.48 -12.19 -8.81
C GLY A 111 3.55 -10.96 -8.85
N ILE A 112 4.12 -9.74 -8.89
CA ILE A 112 3.32 -8.51 -9.07
C ILE A 112 2.75 -8.44 -10.49
N GLU A 113 3.44 -8.97 -11.46
CA GLU A 113 3.01 -9.11 -12.85
C GLU A 113 1.67 -9.83 -13.02
N ASP A 114 1.35 -10.74 -12.11
CA ASP A 114 0.09 -11.52 -12.11
C ASP A 114 -1.17 -10.68 -11.85
N PHE A 115 -1.02 -9.41 -11.45
CA PHE A 115 -2.15 -8.52 -11.16
C PHE A 115 -2.56 -7.59 -12.31
N SER A 116 -1.85 -7.62 -13.42
CA SER A 116 -2.12 -6.75 -14.58
C SER A 116 -3.33 -7.23 -15.36
N PHE A 117 -4.52 -6.78 -15.01
CA PHE A 117 -5.77 -7.07 -15.71
C PHE A 117 -6.40 -5.81 -16.29
N ASP A 118 -6.84 -5.87 -17.55
CA ASP A 118 -7.50 -4.76 -18.23
C ASP A 118 -8.85 -4.37 -17.62
N THR A 119 -9.49 -5.31 -16.94
CA THR A 119 -10.77 -5.12 -16.24
C THR A 119 -10.68 -4.17 -15.04
N ARG A 120 -9.48 -3.92 -14.50
CA ARG A 120 -9.27 -3.00 -13.40
C ARG A 120 -9.30 -1.55 -13.89
N GLN A 121 -10.21 -0.73 -13.38
CA GLN A 121 -10.21 0.70 -13.65
C GLN A 121 -8.97 1.37 -13.05
N TRP A 122 -8.60 0.97 -11.83
CA TRP A 122 -7.43 1.47 -11.09
C TRP A 122 -6.49 0.31 -10.81
N TYR A 123 -5.30 0.37 -11.40
CA TYR A 123 -4.18 -0.52 -11.09
C TYR A 123 -2.96 0.35 -10.82
N ILE A 124 -2.64 0.53 -9.55
CA ILE A 124 -1.80 1.59 -9.05
C ILE A 124 -0.54 1.02 -8.41
N GLY A 125 0.62 1.49 -8.85
CA GLY A 125 1.89 1.28 -8.14
C GLY A 125 2.13 2.40 -7.12
N LYS A 126 2.22 2.06 -5.82
CA LYS A 126 2.63 3.02 -4.81
C LYS A 126 4.11 2.87 -4.52
N ILE A 127 4.86 3.94 -4.80
CA ILE A 127 6.31 3.96 -4.75
C ILE A 127 6.86 4.80 -3.57
N SER A 128 8.13 4.59 -3.25
CA SER A 128 8.86 5.38 -2.27
C SER A 128 9.20 6.78 -2.82
N PRO A 129 9.26 7.83 -1.99
CA PRO A 129 9.86 9.09 -2.41
C PRO A 129 11.36 8.98 -2.71
N LEU A 130 12.00 7.85 -2.40
CA LEU A 130 13.39 7.55 -2.74
C LEU A 130 13.55 6.73 -4.02
N THR A 131 12.46 6.30 -4.66
CA THR A 131 12.50 5.57 -5.93
C THR A 131 13.14 6.45 -7.00
N THR A 132 14.17 5.93 -7.65
CA THR A 132 14.86 6.60 -8.76
C THR A 132 14.02 6.57 -10.04
N PHE A 133 14.37 7.39 -11.05
CA PHE A 133 13.68 7.36 -12.33
C PHE A 133 13.87 6.02 -13.05
N ASP A 134 15.06 5.43 -12.98
CA ASP A 134 15.34 4.13 -13.60
C ASP A 134 14.50 3.01 -12.97
N GLU A 135 14.38 3.00 -11.63
CA GLU A 135 13.49 2.06 -10.92
C GLU A 135 12.01 2.29 -11.29
N LEU A 136 11.58 3.55 -11.44
CA LEU A 136 10.23 3.87 -11.82
C LEU A 136 9.91 3.37 -13.24
N GLU A 137 10.79 3.60 -14.21
CA GLU A 137 10.66 3.11 -15.58
C GLU A 137 10.60 1.58 -15.61
N LYS A 138 11.47 0.92 -14.84
CA LYS A 138 11.44 -0.52 -14.66
C LYS A 138 10.08 -1.00 -14.13
N TYR A 139 9.56 -0.41 -13.06
CA TYR A 139 8.27 -0.80 -12.47
C TYR A 139 7.09 -0.60 -13.44
N ILE A 140 7.09 0.48 -14.20
CA ILE A 140 6.05 0.73 -15.21
C ILE A 140 6.11 -0.31 -16.31
N SER A 141 7.30 -0.64 -16.82
CA SER A 141 7.49 -1.61 -17.90
C SER A 141 7.22 -3.05 -17.48
N GLU A 142 7.61 -3.44 -16.26
CA GLU A 142 7.45 -4.82 -15.77
C GLU A 142 6.03 -5.11 -15.28
N PHE A 143 5.39 -4.14 -14.58
CA PHE A 143 4.13 -4.42 -13.90
C PHE A 143 2.91 -3.79 -14.57
N ASN A 144 3.09 -3.03 -15.65
CA ASN A 144 2.00 -2.42 -16.42
C ASN A 144 1.01 -1.59 -15.58
N PHE A 145 1.52 -0.82 -14.60
CA PHE A 145 0.67 0.05 -13.78
C PHE A 145 -0.03 1.11 -14.64
N LYS A 146 -1.32 1.29 -14.42
CA LYS A 146 -2.12 2.34 -15.07
C LYS A 146 -1.91 3.71 -14.41
N GLN A 147 -1.56 3.74 -13.13
CA GLN A 147 -1.27 4.96 -12.37
C GLN A 147 -0.12 4.71 -11.37
N ILE A 148 0.54 5.80 -10.99
CA ILE A 148 1.56 5.80 -9.93
C ILE A 148 1.12 6.72 -8.80
N HIS A 149 1.12 6.21 -7.57
CA HIS A 149 1.05 7.02 -6.36
C HIS A 149 2.49 7.32 -5.89
N ALA A 150 2.98 8.51 -6.28
CA ALA A 150 4.36 8.93 -6.08
C ALA A 150 4.60 9.53 -4.70
N CYS A 151 4.01 9.00 -3.65
CA CYS A 151 4.41 9.34 -2.28
C CYS A 151 4.02 8.28 -1.26
N ASN A 152 4.99 7.95 -0.45
CA ASN A 152 4.84 7.21 0.78
C ASN A 152 5.56 7.99 1.89
N THR A 153 5.62 7.43 3.09
CA THR A 153 6.39 7.99 4.20
C THR A 153 7.88 8.01 3.85
N LEU A 154 8.52 9.16 3.98
CA LEU A 154 9.97 9.26 3.81
C LEU A 154 10.67 8.50 4.96
N PRO A 155 11.61 7.56 4.68
CA PRO A 155 12.44 6.96 5.70
C PRO A 155 13.29 8.02 6.38
N ILE A 156 13.39 7.96 7.71
CA ILE A 156 14.29 8.82 8.48
C ILE A 156 15.40 7.93 9.01
N ASP A 157 16.63 8.19 8.59
CA ASP A 157 17.81 7.52 9.12
C ASP A 157 17.97 7.78 10.61
N ARG A 158 18.20 6.71 11.37
CA ARG A 158 18.30 6.77 12.83
C ARG A 158 19.62 7.37 13.34
N GLY A 159 20.53 7.73 12.44
CA GLY A 159 21.85 8.21 12.75
C GLY A 159 21.94 9.69 13.20
N GLY A 160 20.83 10.33 13.53
CA GLY A 160 20.80 11.76 13.82
C GLY A 160 19.70 12.25 14.77
N LEU A 161 19.40 11.51 15.81
CA LEU A 161 18.67 12.04 16.99
C LEU A 161 19.26 11.47 18.26
#